data_240a3b62d42126af0dfcd8baa190b628
#
_entry.id   240a3b62d42126af0dfcd8baa190b628
#
_cell.length_a   1.000
_cell.length_b   1.000
_cell.length_c   1.000
_cell.angle_alpha   90.00
_cell.angle_beta   90.00
_cell.angle_gamma   90.00
#
_symmetry.space_group_name_H-M   'P 1'
#
loop_
_entity.id
_entity.type
_entity.pdbx_description
1 polymer ?
#
loop_
_entity_poly.entity_id
_entity_poly.type
_entity_poly.pdbx_seq_one_letter_code
_entity_poly.pdbx_strand_id
1 'polypeptide(L)'
;MNTIKIRNGLGQTYVDVYTDKVLTALSSLAHFNLEVKLVMATRLNRRAERQKNKSKIAFLDEDKTISRATIKVKDARAGNFEGSSIPHDLQRQWIQGTGPAAKPNAPIENSIRNVAYALLSGADGWMFDGEDALGQINAMSLDNQRNLKLAIHKDDVFMKVAEQVAGEMNKWSSGFLGRSIISDWKKQLDFTTKIFRCRGLHLDDRHIRDADGLAMAASIVDLTLYVVNNCQALQKAGSSVVLYLPKIQTAEDAALWNDMMNALEAHLGLPLGTIKVYVLVEQLEATFQLMEIRASLGKHFVGFNTGRWDYINSVSDAMSWDHKFINPNIEAITMTYGYMRHYEERVRRAVNTPDINGNFALWQGGMEPNIPVGSKDGVEASMKKAVAGAEREQRDGASGKWVAHWKMVHIVRAVWEKVGAQNQLGTKFPSLTYLKQDAEELTMLEPASTSIRGARNLLSVALQYGNAFLQGMQAAALKPADYFGNDDILYLMEDMATGEIRLSILWEWVHKGATLTEGDAETEVKPGDVFDAPLFERLLNEEFKKLLSASNKDVHDDSKISTLPISRAIAQTYVMDNVKAPWFIDLLNINLNNSDLEIAKKRISIFMETFKKEGRRVTENLDFQPTNF
;
A
#
# COMPACT_ATOMS: atom_id res chain seq x y z
N MET A 1 -33.23 13.26 -2.19
CA MET A 1 -32.35 12.17 -1.74
C MET A 1 -31.38 11.90 -2.87
N ASN A 2 -30.09 12.06 -2.67
CA ASN A 2 -29.10 11.68 -3.67
C ASN A 2 -29.13 10.15 -3.80
N THR A 3 -29.71 9.66 -4.88
CA THR A 3 -29.84 8.22 -5.13
C THR A 3 -28.54 7.70 -5.73
N ILE A 4 -27.75 7.01 -4.91
CA ILE A 4 -26.63 6.22 -5.42
C ILE A 4 -27.18 5.07 -6.27
N LYS A 5 -26.40 4.67 -7.29
CA LYS A 5 -26.70 3.51 -8.14
C LYS A 5 -25.68 2.44 -7.90
N ILE A 6 -26.14 1.21 -7.69
CA ILE A 6 -25.30 0.04 -7.54
C ILE A 6 -25.32 -0.76 -8.85
N ARG A 7 -24.17 -1.26 -9.27
CA ARG A 7 -24.04 -2.12 -10.44
C ARG A 7 -25.01 -3.30 -10.36
N ASN A 8 -25.65 -3.61 -11.50
CA ASN A 8 -26.71 -4.61 -11.58
C ASN A 8 -26.37 -5.95 -10.93
N GLY A 9 -27.26 -6.45 -10.09
CA GLY A 9 -27.16 -7.71 -9.38
C GLY A 9 -26.33 -7.66 -8.08
N LEU A 10 -25.44 -6.69 -7.91
CA LEU A 10 -24.56 -6.66 -6.74
C LEU A 10 -25.31 -6.28 -5.45
N GLY A 11 -26.33 -5.44 -5.54
CA GLY A 11 -27.16 -5.11 -4.37
C GLY A 11 -27.86 -6.34 -3.76
N GLN A 12 -28.29 -7.29 -4.60
CA GLN A 12 -28.90 -8.55 -4.16
C GLN A 12 -27.84 -9.56 -3.72
N THR A 13 -26.73 -9.68 -4.46
CA THR A 13 -25.64 -10.64 -4.16
C THR A 13 -24.92 -10.29 -2.85
N TYR A 14 -24.79 -9.01 -2.56
CA TYR A 14 -24.08 -8.49 -1.37
C TYR A 14 -25.00 -7.74 -0.42
N VAL A 15 -26.26 -8.21 -0.25
CA VAL A 15 -27.24 -7.61 0.67
C VAL A 15 -26.74 -7.53 2.11
N ASP A 16 -25.87 -8.45 2.49
CA ASP A 16 -25.20 -8.49 3.79
C ASP A 16 -24.13 -7.40 3.95
N VAL A 17 -23.55 -6.91 2.85
CA VAL A 17 -22.59 -5.80 2.81
C VAL A 17 -23.30 -4.47 2.58
N TYR A 18 -24.21 -4.42 1.60
CA TYR A 18 -25.04 -3.26 1.26
C TYR A 18 -26.33 -3.22 2.10
N THR A 19 -26.19 -3.16 3.41
CA THR A 19 -27.35 -3.04 4.32
C THR A 19 -28.02 -1.66 4.17
N ASP A 20 -29.29 -1.53 4.56
CA ASP A 20 -30.01 -0.25 4.51
C ASP A 20 -29.27 0.88 5.25
N LYS A 21 -28.63 0.56 6.38
CA LYS A 21 -27.79 1.50 7.12
C LYS A 21 -26.61 1.98 6.30
N VAL A 22 -25.94 1.06 5.59
CA VAL A 22 -24.83 1.39 4.69
C VAL A 22 -25.28 2.27 3.54
N LEU A 23 -26.39 1.94 2.88
CA LEU A 23 -26.91 2.71 1.77
C LEU A 23 -27.33 4.13 2.18
N THR A 24 -27.91 4.28 3.36
CA THR A 24 -28.26 5.57 3.93
C THR A 24 -27.01 6.41 4.24
N ALA A 25 -25.98 5.79 4.82
CA ALA A 25 -24.71 6.45 5.13
C ALA A 25 -23.96 6.85 3.85
N LEU A 26 -23.90 5.97 2.84
CA LEU A 26 -23.30 6.29 1.53
C LEU A 26 -24.00 7.48 0.87
N SER A 27 -25.34 7.51 0.93
CA SER A 27 -26.11 8.64 0.40
C SER A 27 -25.83 9.95 1.14
N SER A 28 -25.60 9.89 2.45
CA SER A 28 -25.26 11.08 3.26
C SER A 28 -23.87 11.62 2.96
N LEU A 29 -22.92 10.74 2.58
CA LEU A 29 -21.54 11.09 2.27
C LEU A 29 -21.31 11.38 0.77
N ALA A 30 -22.31 11.15 -0.09
CA ALA A 30 -22.16 11.26 -1.54
C ALA A 30 -21.69 12.66 -2.02
N HIS A 31 -21.99 13.72 -1.25
CA HIS A 31 -21.55 15.08 -1.59
C HIS A 31 -20.02 15.24 -1.55
N PHE A 32 -19.30 14.43 -0.76
CA PHE A 32 -17.83 14.42 -0.77
C PHE A 32 -17.23 13.87 -2.07
N ASN A 33 -18.02 13.18 -2.91
CA ASN A 33 -17.48 12.60 -4.15
C ASN A 33 -16.85 13.67 -5.05
N LEU A 34 -17.55 14.78 -5.25
CA LEU A 34 -17.00 15.90 -6.03
C LEU A 34 -15.74 16.50 -5.39
N GLU A 35 -15.72 16.60 -4.06
CA GLU A 35 -14.57 17.17 -3.34
C GLU A 35 -13.33 16.28 -3.49
N VAL A 36 -13.46 14.95 -3.43
CA VAL A 36 -12.38 14.01 -3.71
C VAL A 36 -11.86 14.18 -5.14
N LYS A 37 -12.76 14.31 -6.13
CA LYS A 37 -12.36 14.55 -7.53
C LYS A 37 -11.58 15.85 -7.70
N LEU A 38 -12.00 16.92 -7.03
CA LEU A 38 -11.30 18.22 -7.06
C LEU A 38 -9.92 18.16 -6.40
N VAL A 39 -9.79 17.47 -5.26
CA VAL A 39 -8.50 17.27 -4.61
C VAL A 39 -7.58 16.47 -5.53
N MET A 40 -8.08 15.43 -6.19
CA MET A 40 -7.29 14.64 -7.13
C MET A 40 -6.89 15.42 -8.39
N ALA A 41 -7.78 16.26 -8.93
CA ALA A 41 -7.43 17.17 -10.03
C ALA A 41 -6.32 18.16 -9.62
N THR A 42 -6.41 18.70 -8.40
CA THR A 42 -5.37 19.59 -7.85
C THR A 42 -4.03 18.86 -7.70
N ARG A 43 -4.04 17.61 -7.28
CA ARG A 43 -2.84 16.76 -7.18
C ARG A 43 -2.16 16.57 -8.55
N LEU A 44 -2.94 16.27 -9.59
CA LEU A 44 -2.45 16.13 -10.96
C LEU A 44 -1.88 17.45 -11.50
N ASN A 45 -2.58 18.56 -11.30
CA ASN A 45 -2.12 19.88 -11.72
C ASN A 45 -0.81 20.26 -11.01
N ARG A 46 -0.70 20.05 -9.70
CA ARG A 46 0.52 20.30 -8.94
C ARG A 46 1.71 19.48 -9.47
N ARG A 47 1.48 18.21 -9.84
CA ARG A 47 2.48 17.35 -10.47
C ARG A 47 2.91 17.91 -11.82
N ALA A 48 1.97 18.26 -12.68
CA ALA A 48 2.25 18.80 -14.02
C ALA A 48 3.01 20.14 -13.96
N GLU A 49 2.61 21.03 -13.05
CA GLU A 49 3.31 22.31 -12.83
C GLU A 49 4.75 22.10 -12.35
N ARG A 50 4.97 21.15 -11.42
CA ARG A 50 6.31 20.80 -10.93
C ARG A 50 7.21 20.33 -12.06
N GLN A 51 6.71 19.46 -12.91
CA GLN A 51 7.45 18.97 -14.07
C GLN A 51 7.75 20.09 -15.07
N LYS A 52 6.75 20.90 -15.38
CA LYS A 52 6.90 22.05 -16.31
C LYS A 52 7.91 23.07 -15.80
N ASN A 53 7.84 23.43 -14.53
CA ASN A 53 8.67 24.45 -13.91
C ASN A 53 10.03 23.91 -13.41
N LYS A 54 10.27 22.60 -13.54
CA LYS A 54 11.47 21.91 -13.02
C LYS A 54 11.74 22.26 -11.56
N SER A 55 10.71 22.25 -10.72
CA SER A 55 10.77 22.71 -9.36
C SER A 55 10.78 21.54 -8.36
N LYS A 56 11.60 21.66 -7.32
CA LYS A 56 11.58 20.74 -6.17
C LYS A 56 10.41 21.07 -5.25
N ILE A 57 10.00 20.09 -4.44
CA ILE A 57 9.03 20.27 -3.36
C ILE A 57 9.71 21.11 -2.27
N ALA A 58 8.95 22.01 -1.67
CA ALA A 58 9.40 22.86 -0.56
C ALA A 58 8.44 22.75 0.63
N PHE A 59 8.94 23.07 1.80
CA PHE A 59 8.10 23.22 2.98
C PHE A 59 7.09 24.36 2.80
N LEU A 60 5.94 24.21 3.42
CA LEU A 60 4.91 25.24 3.42
C LEU A 60 5.37 26.50 4.16
N ASP A 61 4.89 27.65 3.76
CA ASP A 61 5.04 28.90 4.47
C ASP A 61 4.39 28.79 5.86
N GLU A 62 5.08 29.26 6.89
CA GLU A 62 4.65 29.13 8.29
C GLU A 62 3.36 29.89 8.61
N ASP A 63 3.10 30.99 7.92
CA ASP A 63 1.89 31.79 8.10
C ASP A 63 0.71 31.32 7.25
N LYS A 64 0.92 30.37 6.35
CA LYS A 64 -0.13 29.74 5.56
C LYS A 64 -1.13 29.04 6.49
N THR A 65 -2.42 29.19 6.16
CA THR A 65 -3.49 28.44 6.82
C THR A 65 -3.83 27.21 5.96
N ILE A 66 -3.96 26.06 6.61
CA ILE A 66 -4.50 24.84 6.02
C ILE A 66 -6.02 25.04 6.00
N SER A 67 -6.59 25.24 4.81
CA SER A 67 -7.95 25.81 4.68
C SER A 67 -9.03 24.95 5.33
N ARG A 68 -9.04 23.64 5.10
CA ARG A 68 -10.03 22.72 5.69
C ARG A 68 -9.84 22.55 7.20
N ALA A 69 -8.61 22.44 7.65
CA ALA A 69 -8.28 22.27 9.07
C ALA A 69 -8.31 23.58 9.86
N THR A 70 -8.40 24.72 9.19
CA THR A 70 -8.42 26.07 9.79
C THR A 70 -7.27 26.37 10.77
N ILE A 71 -6.15 25.64 10.62
CA ILE A 71 -4.95 25.79 11.45
C ILE A 71 -3.80 26.40 10.65
N LYS A 72 -2.98 27.23 11.27
CA LYS A 72 -1.74 27.74 10.66
C LYS A 72 -0.65 26.67 10.68
N VAL A 73 0.18 26.66 9.63
CA VAL A 73 1.32 25.75 9.50
C VAL A 73 2.25 25.82 10.72
N LYS A 74 2.59 27.04 11.20
CA LYS A 74 3.43 27.21 12.40
C LYS A 74 2.80 26.58 13.66
N ASP A 75 1.49 26.66 13.82
CA ASP A 75 0.80 26.09 14.97
C ASP A 75 0.78 24.54 14.88
N ALA A 76 0.53 23.99 13.69
CA ALA A 76 0.63 22.56 13.46
C ALA A 76 2.05 22.04 13.78
N ARG A 77 3.10 22.72 13.31
CA ARG A 77 4.51 22.37 13.55
C ARG A 77 4.90 22.46 15.04
N ALA A 78 4.31 23.37 15.76
CA ALA A 78 4.53 23.55 17.20
C ALA A 78 3.74 22.55 18.07
N GLY A 79 2.88 21.70 17.49
CA GLY A 79 1.99 20.81 18.24
C GLY A 79 0.77 21.52 18.86
N ASN A 80 0.46 22.75 18.44
CA ASN A 80 -0.67 23.53 18.95
C ASN A 80 -1.99 23.09 18.33
N PHE A 81 -2.34 21.81 18.46
CA PHE A 81 -3.60 21.22 18.01
C PHE A 81 -4.06 20.12 18.95
N GLU A 82 -5.34 19.83 18.97
CA GLU A 82 -5.87 18.69 19.72
C GLU A 82 -5.70 17.40 18.91
N GLY A 83 -4.86 16.52 19.39
CA GLY A 83 -4.68 15.17 18.85
C GLY A 83 -5.49 14.12 19.60
N SER A 84 -5.07 12.88 19.48
CA SER A 84 -5.68 11.73 20.12
C SER A 84 -4.76 11.12 21.17
N SER A 85 -5.33 10.76 22.33
CA SER A 85 -4.71 9.73 23.15
C SER A 85 -4.75 8.39 22.41
N ILE A 86 -3.72 7.57 22.56
CA ILE A 86 -3.65 6.24 21.94
C ILE A 86 -4.58 5.30 22.71
N PRO A 87 -5.59 4.66 22.08
CA PRO A 87 -6.42 3.66 22.73
C PRO A 87 -5.60 2.49 23.29
N HIS A 88 -6.10 1.86 24.35
CA HIS A 88 -5.38 0.82 25.07
C HIS A 88 -4.98 -0.37 24.16
N ASP A 89 -5.86 -0.80 23.29
CA ASP A 89 -5.58 -1.90 22.34
C ASP A 89 -4.55 -1.51 21.26
N LEU A 90 -4.31 -0.20 21.04
CA LEU A 90 -3.28 0.33 20.17
C LEU A 90 -1.95 0.66 20.91
N GLN A 91 -1.92 0.58 22.21
CA GLN A 91 -0.70 0.81 23.01
C GLN A 91 0.22 -0.42 23.10
N ARG A 92 -0.22 -1.57 22.61
CA ARG A 92 0.58 -2.80 22.59
C ARG A 92 1.73 -2.69 21.61
N GLN A 93 2.68 -3.60 21.74
CA GLN A 93 3.79 -3.74 20.82
C GLN A 93 3.25 -4.29 19.48
N TRP A 94 3.33 -3.47 18.44
CA TRP A 94 2.69 -3.79 17.18
C TRP A 94 3.55 -4.69 16.30
N ILE A 95 2.99 -5.83 15.92
CA ILE A 95 3.44 -6.64 14.81
C ILE A 95 2.25 -6.73 13.87
N GLN A 96 2.28 -5.96 12.78
CA GLN A 96 1.20 -5.90 11.81
C GLN A 96 1.59 -6.63 10.54
N GLY A 97 0.63 -7.34 9.97
CA GLY A 97 0.80 -7.95 8.66
C GLY A 97 -0.11 -7.30 7.62
N THR A 98 0.25 -7.43 6.36
CA THR A 98 -0.66 -7.09 5.26
C THR A 98 -1.81 -8.08 5.23
N GLY A 99 -3.01 -7.60 4.89
CA GLY A 99 -4.18 -8.47 4.82
C GLY A 99 -4.09 -9.40 3.62
N PRO A 100 -4.56 -10.64 3.78
CA PRO A 100 -4.72 -11.53 2.66
C PRO A 100 -5.87 -11.06 1.77
N ALA A 101 -5.58 -10.84 0.49
CA ALA A 101 -6.58 -10.51 -0.49
C ALA A 101 -7.53 -11.67 -0.76
N ALA A 102 -8.80 -11.38 -1.00
CA ALA A 102 -9.74 -12.36 -1.52
C ALA A 102 -9.29 -12.81 -2.93
N LYS A 103 -9.49 -14.09 -3.25
CA LYS A 103 -9.31 -14.56 -4.62
C LYS A 103 -10.62 -14.39 -5.40
N PRO A 104 -10.58 -13.97 -6.67
CA PRO A 104 -11.78 -13.85 -7.49
C PRO A 104 -12.55 -15.18 -7.54
N ASN A 105 -13.87 -15.12 -7.32
CA ASN A 105 -14.76 -16.28 -7.39
C ASN A 105 -14.38 -17.48 -6.49
N ALA A 106 -13.56 -17.27 -5.49
CA ALA A 106 -13.22 -18.33 -4.54
C ALA A 106 -14.43 -18.69 -3.67
N PRO A 107 -14.64 -19.99 -3.34
CA PRO A 107 -15.59 -20.37 -2.32
C PRO A 107 -15.33 -19.62 -1.01
N ILE A 108 -16.40 -19.28 -0.30
CA ILE A 108 -16.29 -18.43 0.90
C ILE A 108 -15.35 -19.03 1.95
N GLU A 109 -15.38 -20.33 2.15
CA GLU A 109 -14.51 -21.03 3.10
C GLU A 109 -13.02 -20.90 2.76
N ASN A 110 -12.68 -20.80 1.48
CA ASN A 110 -11.31 -20.57 1.04
C ASN A 110 -10.92 -19.09 1.17
N SER A 111 -11.84 -18.19 0.87
CA SER A 111 -11.61 -16.74 0.94
C SER A 111 -11.35 -16.28 2.38
N ILE A 112 -12.13 -16.75 3.36
CA ILE A 112 -12.02 -16.37 4.77
C ILE A 112 -10.86 -17.06 5.52
N ARG A 113 -10.27 -18.13 4.98
CA ARG A 113 -9.11 -18.82 5.61
C ARG A 113 -7.95 -17.88 5.88
N ASN A 114 -7.65 -17.03 4.92
CA ASN A 114 -6.56 -16.07 5.06
C ASN A 114 -6.81 -15.07 6.19
N VAL A 115 -8.06 -14.62 6.38
CA VAL A 115 -8.46 -13.79 7.52
C VAL A 115 -8.25 -14.54 8.83
N ALA A 116 -8.59 -15.84 8.87
CA ALA A 116 -8.37 -16.67 10.04
C ALA A 116 -6.88 -16.84 10.37
N TYR A 117 -6.01 -17.09 9.38
CA TYR A 117 -4.55 -17.12 9.59
C TYR A 117 -4.02 -15.81 10.17
N ALA A 118 -4.50 -14.67 9.67
CA ALA A 118 -4.10 -13.36 10.14
C ALA A 118 -4.49 -13.14 11.62
N LEU A 119 -5.75 -13.39 11.98
CA LEU A 119 -6.26 -13.16 13.33
C LEU A 119 -5.73 -14.17 14.35
N LEU A 120 -5.31 -15.35 13.92
CA LEU A 120 -4.74 -16.39 14.78
C LEU A 120 -3.21 -16.33 14.89
N SER A 121 -2.57 -15.38 14.19
CA SER A 121 -1.12 -15.27 14.12
C SER A 121 -0.43 -14.88 15.43
N GLY A 122 -1.17 -14.33 16.39
CA GLY A 122 -0.60 -13.79 17.62
C GLY A 122 -0.06 -12.36 17.49
N ALA A 123 -0.29 -11.71 16.33
CA ALA A 123 0.02 -10.30 16.15
C ALA A 123 -0.86 -9.42 17.06
N ASP A 124 -0.33 -8.30 17.54
CA ASP A 124 -1.09 -7.34 18.34
C ASP A 124 -2.15 -6.63 17.51
N GLY A 125 -1.86 -6.36 16.24
CA GLY A 125 -2.81 -5.87 15.26
C GLY A 125 -2.55 -6.48 13.89
N TRP A 126 -3.56 -6.49 13.04
CA TRP A 126 -3.45 -6.91 11.66
C TRP A 126 -4.13 -5.91 10.73
N MET A 127 -3.37 -5.40 9.79
CA MET A 127 -3.89 -4.52 8.75
C MET A 127 -4.36 -5.36 7.57
N PHE A 128 -5.67 -5.34 7.35
CA PHE A 128 -6.32 -5.94 6.18
C PHE A 128 -6.28 -4.95 5.04
N ASP A 129 -5.62 -5.33 3.98
CA ASP A 129 -5.36 -4.45 2.85
C ASP A 129 -6.52 -4.47 1.84
N GLY A 130 -7.18 -3.35 1.69
CA GLY A 130 -8.20 -3.10 0.67
C GLY A 130 -7.67 -2.33 -0.54
N GLU A 131 -6.37 -2.02 -0.58
CA GLU A 131 -5.76 -1.21 -1.63
C GLU A 131 -4.72 -2.00 -2.43
N ASP A 132 -3.43 -1.92 -2.13
CA ASP A 132 -2.37 -2.48 -2.98
C ASP A 132 -2.38 -4.01 -3.08
N ALA A 133 -2.79 -4.70 -2.04
CA ALA A 133 -2.92 -6.15 -2.05
C ALA A 133 -4.34 -6.63 -2.37
N LEU A 134 -5.22 -5.76 -2.84
CA LEU A 134 -6.56 -6.10 -3.30
C LEU A 134 -6.73 -5.80 -4.78
N GLY A 135 -7.07 -6.81 -5.57
CA GLY A 135 -7.41 -6.61 -6.98
C GLY A 135 -8.72 -5.87 -7.17
N GLN A 136 -8.70 -5.08 -8.21
CA GLN A 136 -9.89 -4.35 -8.66
C GLN A 136 -10.69 -5.16 -9.69
N ILE A 137 -10.72 -6.50 -9.55
CA ILE A 137 -11.38 -7.42 -10.46
C ILE A 137 -12.71 -7.88 -9.89
N ASN A 138 -13.71 -8.07 -10.76
CA ASN A 138 -15.03 -8.54 -10.36
C ASN A 138 -15.55 -7.74 -9.14
N ALA A 139 -15.97 -8.44 -8.10
CA ALA A 139 -16.46 -7.85 -6.86
C ALA A 139 -15.52 -8.09 -5.66
N MET A 140 -14.19 -8.19 -5.90
CA MET A 140 -13.23 -8.53 -4.85
C MET A 140 -13.24 -7.54 -3.67
N SER A 141 -13.49 -6.26 -3.90
CA SER A 141 -13.62 -5.28 -2.82
C SER A 141 -14.81 -5.60 -1.89
N LEU A 142 -15.90 -6.10 -2.45
CA LEU A 142 -17.07 -6.53 -1.68
C LEU A 142 -16.83 -7.86 -0.98
N ASP A 143 -16.16 -8.81 -1.63
CA ASP A 143 -15.75 -10.08 -1.02
C ASP A 143 -14.86 -9.82 0.20
N ASN A 144 -13.90 -8.88 0.08
CA ASN A 144 -13.02 -8.52 1.19
C ASN A 144 -13.81 -7.91 2.37
N GLN A 145 -14.75 -7.00 2.10
CA GLN A 145 -15.64 -6.41 3.11
C GLN A 145 -16.50 -7.49 3.78
N ARG A 146 -17.06 -8.42 3.00
CA ARG A 146 -17.83 -9.57 3.53
C ARG A 146 -16.98 -10.45 4.43
N ASN A 147 -15.77 -10.80 4.00
CA ASN A 147 -14.85 -11.64 4.76
C ASN A 147 -14.50 -11.02 6.12
N LEU A 148 -14.21 -9.72 6.14
CA LEU A 148 -13.96 -8.99 7.38
C LEU A 148 -15.18 -8.95 8.28
N LYS A 149 -16.37 -8.71 7.73
CA LYS A 149 -17.61 -8.72 8.48
C LYS A 149 -17.87 -10.09 9.14
N LEU A 150 -17.74 -11.18 8.39
CA LEU A 150 -17.90 -12.55 8.91
C LEU A 150 -16.93 -12.82 10.08
N ALA A 151 -15.68 -12.38 9.96
CA ALA A 151 -14.67 -12.56 10.99
C ALA A 151 -14.96 -11.71 12.25
N ILE A 152 -15.28 -10.43 12.08
CA ILE A 152 -15.55 -9.49 13.17
C ILE A 152 -16.82 -9.89 13.94
N HIS A 153 -17.85 -10.35 13.23
CA HIS A 153 -19.11 -10.78 13.81
C HIS A 153 -19.08 -12.23 14.30
N LYS A 154 -17.96 -12.95 14.10
CA LYS A 154 -17.81 -14.37 14.50
C LYS A 154 -18.91 -15.24 13.91
N ASP A 155 -19.19 -15.07 12.63
CA ASP A 155 -20.15 -15.88 11.90
C ASP A 155 -19.78 -17.37 11.97
N ASP A 156 -20.77 -18.26 12.00
CA ASP A 156 -20.55 -19.70 12.16
C ASP A 156 -19.65 -20.29 11.07
N VAL A 157 -19.76 -19.79 9.83
CA VAL A 157 -18.91 -20.22 8.71
C VAL A 157 -17.45 -19.84 8.97
N PHE A 158 -17.20 -18.61 9.43
CA PHE A 158 -15.87 -18.16 9.80
C PHE A 158 -15.32 -18.94 11.00
N MET A 159 -16.12 -19.13 12.06
CA MET A 159 -15.68 -19.83 13.28
C MET A 159 -15.26 -21.27 12.99
N LYS A 160 -15.99 -21.98 12.13
CA LYS A 160 -15.62 -23.34 11.69
C LYS A 160 -14.27 -23.36 10.95
N VAL A 161 -14.03 -22.41 10.07
CA VAL A 161 -12.75 -22.29 9.33
C VAL A 161 -11.62 -21.90 10.29
N ALA A 162 -11.86 -20.98 11.21
CA ALA A 162 -10.87 -20.54 12.19
C ALA A 162 -10.39 -21.70 13.10
N GLU A 163 -11.28 -22.58 13.52
CA GLU A 163 -10.92 -23.77 14.29
C GLU A 163 -9.97 -24.70 13.53
N GLN A 164 -10.26 -24.96 12.24
CA GLN A 164 -9.41 -25.76 11.36
C GLN A 164 -8.02 -25.11 11.19
N VAL A 165 -8.01 -23.81 10.92
CA VAL A 165 -6.78 -23.03 10.73
C VAL A 165 -5.93 -23.03 12.01
N ALA A 166 -6.53 -22.90 13.19
CA ALA A 166 -5.82 -23.00 14.46
C ALA A 166 -5.08 -24.33 14.63
N GLY A 167 -5.73 -25.44 14.26
CA GLY A 167 -5.09 -26.77 14.24
C GLY A 167 -3.90 -26.85 13.28
N GLU A 168 -4.04 -26.33 12.07
CA GLU A 168 -2.97 -26.29 11.06
C GLU A 168 -1.78 -25.43 11.52
N MET A 169 -2.05 -24.25 12.08
CA MET A 169 -1.01 -23.36 12.60
C MET A 169 -0.24 -24.01 13.76
N ASN A 170 -0.93 -24.68 14.68
CA ASN A 170 -0.30 -25.39 15.79
C ASN A 170 0.54 -26.58 15.28
N LYS A 171 0.07 -27.31 14.27
CA LYS A 171 0.84 -28.39 13.64
C LYS A 171 2.15 -27.85 13.03
N TRP A 172 2.07 -26.74 12.29
CA TRP A 172 3.25 -26.09 11.73
C TRP A 172 4.21 -25.63 12.83
N SER A 173 3.72 -24.90 13.83
CA SER A 173 4.55 -24.31 14.88
C SER A 173 5.19 -25.37 15.79
N SER A 174 4.50 -26.47 16.06
CA SER A 174 5.09 -27.60 16.82
C SER A 174 6.25 -28.23 16.07
N GLY A 175 6.14 -28.36 14.72
CA GLY A 175 7.22 -28.87 13.89
C GLY A 175 8.39 -27.89 13.69
N PHE A 176 8.10 -26.61 13.61
CA PHE A 176 9.10 -25.57 13.25
C PHE A 176 9.67 -24.86 14.49
N LEU A 177 8.81 -24.48 15.46
CA LEU A 177 9.21 -23.74 16.66
C LEU A 177 9.34 -24.65 17.90
N GLY A 178 9.02 -25.93 17.79
CA GLY A 178 9.02 -26.90 18.90
C GLY A 178 7.90 -26.65 19.93
N ARG A 179 6.92 -25.80 19.63
CA ARG A 179 5.81 -25.46 20.53
C ARG A 179 4.55 -25.06 19.78
N SER A 180 3.40 -25.23 20.39
CA SER A 180 2.15 -24.64 19.90
C SER A 180 2.15 -23.13 20.13
N ILE A 181 1.58 -22.37 19.19
CA ILE A 181 1.46 -20.90 19.25
C ILE A 181 0.06 -20.44 19.65
N ILE A 182 -0.94 -21.32 19.58
CA ILE A 182 -2.33 -21.02 19.92
C ILE A 182 -2.78 -21.98 21.00
N SER A 183 -3.02 -21.45 22.21
CA SER A 183 -3.58 -22.21 23.34
C SER A 183 -5.10 -22.18 23.39
N ASP A 184 -5.67 -21.01 23.09
CA ASP A 184 -7.11 -20.77 23.03
C ASP A 184 -7.40 -19.90 21.79
N TRP A 185 -7.83 -20.55 20.73
CA TRP A 185 -8.03 -19.88 19.44
C TRP A 185 -9.17 -18.84 19.46
N LYS A 186 -10.19 -19.03 20.32
CA LYS A 186 -11.27 -18.04 20.45
C LYS A 186 -10.79 -16.76 21.09
N LYS A 187 -10.00 -16.86 22.16
CA LYS A 187 -9.34 -15.68 22.76
C LYS A 187 -8.36 -15.01 21.81
N GLN A 188 -7.65 -15.81 21.00
CA GLN A 188 -6.70 -15.26 20.02
C GLN A 188 -7.40 -14.42 18.95
N LEU A 189 -8.59 -14.80 18.49
CA LEU A 189 -9.38 -14.00 17.54
C LEU A 189 -9.76 -12.62 18.12
N ASP A 190 -10.00 -12.53 19.42
CA ASP A 190 -10.32 -11.26 20.09
C ASP A 190 -9.09 -10.40 20.36
N PHE A 191 -7.94 -11.03 20.57
CA PHE A 191 -6.70 -10.35 20.91
C PHE A 191 -6.20 -9.43 19.81
N THR A 192 -6.16 -9.90 18.57
CA THR A 192 -5.62 -9.15 17.43
C THR A 192 -6.57 -8.02 17.03
N THR A 193 -6.11 -6.77 17.11
CA THR A 193 -6.87 -5.61 16.64
C THR A 193 -7.00 -5.63 15.12
N LYS A 194 -8.21 -5.43 14.63
CA LYS A 194 -8.54 -5.43 13.19
C LYS A 194 -8.40 -4.03 12.66
N ILE A 195 -7.53 -3.85 11.68
CA ILE A 195 -7.26 -2.58 11.04
C ILE A 195 -7.55 -2.73 9.55
N PHE A 196 -8.22 -1.78 8.95
CA PHE A 196 -8.57 -1.86 7.54
C PHE A 196 -7.89 -0.74 6.75
N ARG A 197 -7.11 -1.09 5.71
CA ARG A 197 -6.60 -0.12 4.73
C ARG A 197 -7.66 0.10 3.66
N CYS A 198 -8.30 1.27 3.72
CA CYS A 198 -9.22 1.71 2.69
C CYS A 198 -8.47 1.98 1.39
N ARG A 199 -9.16 1.83 0.26
CA ARG A 199 -8.68 2.42 -1.00
C ARG A 199 -8.55 3.94 -0.83
N GLY A 200 -7.48 4.51 -1.39
CA GLY A 200 -7.17 5.93 -1.24
C GLY A 200 -8.08 6.85 -2.06
N LEU A 201 -7.89 8.16 -1.87
CA LEU A 201 -8.61 9.21 -2.63
C LEU A 201 -8.38 9.11 -4.15
N HIS A 202 -7.31 8.44 -4.57
CA HIS A 202 -6.89 8.30 -5.96
C HIS A 202 -7.67 7.22 -6.74
N LEU A 203 -8.47 6.39 -6.09
CA LEU A 203 -9.21 5.30 -6.70
C LEU A 203 -10.70 5.56 -6.72
N ASP A 204 -11.35 5.11 -7.79
CA ASP A 204 -12.79 5.12 -7.94
C ASP A 204 -13.37 3.72 -7.72
N ASP A 205 -14.53 3.66 -7.08
CA ASP A 205 -15.28 2.42 -6.95
C ASP A 205 -15.96 2.06 -8.26
N ARG A 206 -15.87 0.77 -8.63
CA ARG A 206 -16.42 0.25 -9.88
C ARG A 206 -17.89 -0.16 -9.80
N HIS A 207 -18.44 -0.19 -8.60
CA HIS A 207 -19.74 -0.78 -8.33
C HIS A 207 -20.78 0.24 -7.93
N ILE A 208 -20.36 1.46 -7.59
CA ILE A 208 -21.26 2.52 -7.13
C ILE A 208 -21.04 3.80 -7.94
N ARG A 209 -22.16 4.41 -8.35
CA ARG A 209 -22.19 5.75 -8.92
C ARG A 209 -23.05 6.66 -8.08
N ASP A 210 -22.72 7.94 -8.08
CA ASP A 210 -23.53 8.98 -7.44
C ASP A 210 -24.77 9.35 -8.30
N ALA A 211 -25.54 10.31 -7.83
CA ALA A 211 -26.76 10.77 -8.51
C ALA A 211 -26.49 11.32 -9.92
N ASP A 212 -25.32 11.91 -10.13
CA ASP A 212 -24.89 12.50 -11.39
C ASP A 212 -24.28 11.47 -12.35
N GLY A 213 -24.20 10.20 -11.93
CA GLY A 213 -23.65 9.10 -12.71
C GLY A 213 -22.13 9.00 -12.69
N LEU A 214 -21.45 9.79 -11.84
CA LEU A 214 -20.00 9.70 -11.64
C LEU A 214 -19.65 8.49 -10.76
N ALA A 215 -18.54 7.85 -11.05
CA ALA A 215 -18.02 6.80 -10.17
C ALA A 215 -17.76 7.40 -8.76
N MET A 216 -18.25 6.72 -7.73
CA MET A 216 -18.02 7.15 -6.36
C MET A 216 -16.57 6.89 -5.97
N ALA A 217 -15.95 7.81 -5.26
CA ALA A 217 -14.61 7.63 -4.75
C ALA A 217 -14.54 6.39 -3.85
N ALA A 218 -13.58 5.50 -4.12
CA ALA A 218 -13.45 4.25 -3.39
C ALA A 218 -13.16 4.47 -1.90
N SER A 219 -12.53 5.59 -1.54
CA SER A 219 -12.32 6.02 -0.16
C SER A 219 -13.62 6.19 0.62
N ILE A 220 -14.64 6.83 0.01
CA ILE A 220 -15.97 7.00 0.63
C ILE A 220 -16.66 5.65 0.79
N VAL A 221 -16.59 4.82 -0.23
CA VAL A 221 -17.21 3.49 -0.22
C VAL A 221 -16.60 2.61 0.87
N ASP A 222 -15.29 2.48 0.89
CA ASP A 222 -14.58 1.60 1.83
C ASP A 222 -14.73 2.07 3.28
N LEU A 223 -14.59 3.37 3.53
CA LEU A 223 -14.84 3.99 4.83
C LEU A 223 -16.25 3.62 5.34
N THR A 224 -17.25 3.84 4.50
CA THR A 224 -18.65 3.64 4.89
C THR A 224 -18.97 2.16 5.10
N LEU A 225 -18.61 1.30 4.14
CA LEU A 225 -18.86 -0.15 4.22
C LEU A 225 -18.24 -0.76 5.47
N TYR A 226 -16.96 -0.44 5.73
CA TYR A 226 -16.25 -1.01 6.86
C TYR A 226 -16.79 -0.53 8.20
N VAL A 227 -16.91 0.78 8.38
CA VAL A 227 -17.31 1.36 9.67
C VAL A 227 -18.76 1.04 10.00
N VAL A 228 -19.70 1.25 9.08
CA VAL A 228 -21.13 1.02 9.34
C VAL A 228 -21.42 -0.45 9.67
N ASN A 229 -20.78 -1.37 8.93
CA ASN A 229 -21.01 -2.79 9.16
C ASN A 229 -20.36 -3.32 10.44
N ASN A 230 -19.25 -2.72 10.91
CA ASN A 230 -18.40 -3.37 11.92
C ASN A 230 -18.25 -2.59 13.23
N CYS A 231 -18.51 -1.28 13.25
CA CYS A 231 -18.23 -0.41 14.40
C CYS A 231 -18.83 -0.95 15.70
N GLN A 232 -20.11 -1.29 15.73
CA GLN A 232 -20.78 -1.78 16.95
C GLN A 232 -20.20 -3.11 17.44
N ALA A 233 -19.86 -4.03 16.53
CA ALA A 233 -19.28 -5.32 16.87
C ALA A 233 -17.87 -5.17 17.44
N LEU A 234 -17.06 -4.30 16.83
CA LEU A 234 -15.72 -3.96 17.31
C LEU A 234 -15.76 -3.34 18.70
N GLN A 235 -16.59 -2.32 18.91
CA GLN A 235 -16.76 -1.68 20.22
C GLN A 235 -17.25 -2.64 21.30
N LYS A 236 -18.20 -3.52 20.97
CA LYS A 236 -18.69 -4.56 21.89
C LYS A 236 -17.59 -5.54 22.28
N ALA A 237 -16.65 -5.81 21.38
CA ALA A 237 -15.46 -6.63 21.66
C ALA A 237 -14.33 -5.87 22.38
N GLY A 238 -14.52 -4.59 22.70
CA GLY A 238 -13.49 -3.74 23.32
C GLY A 238 -12.35 -3.37 22.37
N SER A 239 -12.58 -3.45 21.07
CA SER A 239 -11.62 -3.11 20.01
C SER A 239 -11.88 -1.72 19.43
N SER A 240 -10.84 -0.99 19.13
CA SER A 240 -10.92 0.27 18.39
C SER A 240 -11.38 0.06 16.96
N VAL A 241 -12.04 1.07 16.38
CA VAL A 241 -12.34 1.14 14.95
C VAL A 241 -11.16 1.84 14.27
N VAL A 242 -10.36 1.07 13.54
CA VAL A 242 -9.07 1.57 13.03
C VAL A 242 -8.96 1.41 11.53
N LEU A 243 -8.56 2.49 10.87
CA LEU A 243 -8.29 2.54 9.44
C LEU A 243 -6.82 2.85 9.16
N TYR A 244 -6.36 2.48 7.96
CA TYR A 244 -5.10 2.93 7.37
C TYR A 244 -5.40 3.80 6.15
N LEU A 245 -4.80 4.97 6.10
CA LEU A 245 -4.99 5.91 4.99
C LEU A 245 -3.77 5.89 4.07
N PRO A 246 -3.92 5.38 2.83
CA PRO A 246 -2.83 5.29 1.89
C PRO A 246 -2.69 6.57 1.06
N LYS A 247 -1.51 6.77 0.50
CA LYS A 247 -1.19 7.73 -0.57
C LYS A 247 -1.60 9.18 -0.27
N ILE A 248 -1.56 9.56 1.01
CA ILE A 248 -1.73 10.95 1.45
C ILE A 248 -0.51 11.75 1.00
N GLN A 249 -0.74 12.89 0.32
CA GLN A 249 0.32 13.81 -0.09
C GLN A 249 0.38 15.07 0.76
N THR A 250 -0.76 15.59 1.16
CA THR A 250 -0.86 16.92 1.78
C THR A 250 -1.77 16.93 3.00
N ALA A 251 -1.62 17.99 3.79
CA ALA A 251 -2.52 18.27 4.90
C ALA A 251 -3.98 18.47 4.44
N GLU A 252 -4.19 18.98 3.24
CA GLU A 252 -5.55 19.13 2.65
C GLU A 252 -6.18 17.76 2.33
N ASP A 253 -5.38 16.79 1.84
CA ASP A 253 -5.86 15.42 1.65
C ASP A 253 -6.28 14.81 2.98
N ALA A 254 -5.46 15.01 4.01
CA ALA A 254 -5.73 14.54 5.38
C ALA A 254 -6.97 15.20 5.99
N ALA A 255 -7.14 16.50 5.78
CA ALA A 255 -8.30 17.24 6.25
C ALA A 255 -9.60 16.78 5.57
N LEU A 256 -9.55 16.42 4.27
CA LEU A 256 -10.72 15.84 3.60
C LEU A 256 -11.12 14.48 4.20
N TRP A 257 -10.14 13.64 4.52
CA TRP A 257 -10.41 12.40 5.25
C TRP A 257 -11.03 12.65 6.62
N ASN A 258 -10.52 13.65 7.35
CA ASN A 258 -11.08 14.07 8.64
C ASN A 258 -12.55 14.51 8.50
N ASP A 259 -12.88 15.30 7.48
CA ASP A 259 -14.24 15.74 7.22
C ASP A 259 -15.18 14.58 6.91
N MET A 260 -14.74 13.62 6.09
CA MET A 260 -15.52 12.41 5.77
C MET A 260 -15.76 11.54 7.03
N MET A 261 -14.75 11.36 7.87
CA MET A 261 -14.88 10.61 9.12
C MET A 261 -15.80 11.30 10.12
N ASN A 262 -15.63 12.60 10.29
CA ASN A 262 -16.53 13.41 11.15
C ASN A 262 -17.98 13.33 10.70
N ALA A 263 -18.23 13.42 9.40
CA ALA A 263 -19.57 13.32 8.83
C ALA A 263 -20.19 11.92 9.05
N LEU A 264 -19.38 10.86 8.90
CA LEU A 264 -19.83 9.51 9.15
C LEU A 264 -20.11 9.26 10.64
N GLU A 265 -19.25 9.73 11.54
CA GLU A 265 -19.48 9.66 13.00
C GLU A 265 -20.75 10.40 13.40
N ALA A 266 -20.96 11.61 12.87
CA ALA A 266 -22.17 12.37 13.12
C ALA A 266 -23.43 11.64 12.61
N HIS A 267 -23.37 11.05 11.40
CA HIS A 267 -24.46 10.26 10.83
C HIS A 267 -24.81 9.04 11.70
N LEU A 268 -23.81 8.40 12.29
CA LEU A 268 -23.97 7.21 13.14
C LEU A 268 -24.24 7.56 14.61
N GLY A 269 -24.21 8.83 15.00
CA GLY A 269 -24.32 9.26 16.40
C GLY A 269 -23.15 8.84 17.27
N LEU A 270 -21.96 8.69 16.69
CA LEU A 270 -20.73 8.33 17.40
C LEU A 270 -20.02 9.59 17.94
N PRO A 271 -19.30 9.47 19.06
CA PRO A 271 -18.42 10.54 19.52
C PRO A 271 -17.33 10.86 18.49
N LEU A 272 -16.98 12.15 18.35
CA LEU A 272 -15.91 12.60 17.47
C LEU A 272 -14.57 11.95 17.84
N GLY A 273 -13.90 11.38 16.84
CA GLY A 273 -12.66 10.66 17.02
C GLY A 273 -12.82 9.20 17.48
N THR A 274 -14.01 8.62 17.34
CA THR A 274 -14.23 7.16 17.52
C THR A 274 -13.42 6.36 16.51
N ILE A 275 -13.40 6.81 15.24
CA ILE A 275 -12.56 6.22 14.19
C ILE A 275 -11.12 6.66 14.41
N LYS A 276 -10.21 5.71 14.50
CA LYS A 276 -8.77 5.97 14.60
C LYS A 276 -8.08 5.68 13.28
N VAL A 277 -7.03 6.44 12.97
CA VAL A 277 -6.31 6.25 11.71
C VAL A 277 -4.80 6.24 11.89
N TYR A 278 -4.17 5.33 11.17
CA TYR A 278 -2.77 5.43 10.77
C TYR A 278 -2.68 6.07 9.38
N VAL A 279 -1.63 6.82 9.14
CA VAL A 279 -1.29 7.32 7.81
C VAL A 279 -0.05 6.61 7.32
N LEU A 280 -0.15 5.99 6.16
CA LEU A 280 0.99 5.44 5.45
C LEU A 280 1.77 6.60 4.80
N VAL A 281 2.97 6.87 5.31
CA VAL A 281 3.86 7.89 4.75
C VAL A 281 4.65 7.25 3.61
N GLU A 282 4.11 7.36 2.43
CA GLU A 282 4.59 6.70 1.21
C GLU A 282 4.63 7.63 0.00
N GLN A 283 4.40 8.92 0.25
CA GLN A 283 4.47 9.97 -0.76
C GLN A 283 5.47 11.03 -0.30
N LEU A 284 6.35 11.45 -1.20
CA LEU A 284 7.40 12.43 -0.88
C LEU A 284 6.81 13.73 -0.31
N GLU A 285 5.71 14.21 -0.88
CA GLU A 285 5.02 15.41 -0.42
C GLU A 285 4.62 15.33 1.06
N ALA A 286 4.20 14.16 1.53
CA ALA A 286 3.78 13.97 2.90
C ALA A 286 4.91 14.22 3.91
N THR A 287 6.16 13.90 3.56
CA THR A 287 7.31 14.14 4.44
C THR A 287 7.63 15.62 4.67
N PHE A 288 7.14 16.47 3.78
CA PHE A 288 7.20 17.92 3.96
C PHE A 288 6.09 18.48 4.86
N GLN A 289 5.05 17.69 5.15
CA GLN A 289 3.84 18.14 5.84
C GLN A 289 3.39 17.21 6.98
N LEU A 290 4.31 16.48 7.61
CA LEU A 290 3.96 15.46 8.62
C LEU A 290 3.15 16.04 9.81
N MET A 291 3.60 17.15 10.37
CA MET A 291 2.89 17.78 11.49
C MET A 291 1.57 18.41 11.04
N GLU A 292 1.54 18.97 9.85
CA GLU A 292 0.33 19.53 9.23
C GLU A 292 -0.71 18.44 8.94
N ILE A 293 -0.29 17.27 8.45
CA ILE A 293 -1.15 16.09 8.25
C ILE A 293 -1.71 15.61 9.60
N ARG A 294 -0.85 15.49 10.60
CA ARG A 294 -1.24 15.08 11.95
C ARG A 294 -2.26 16.04 12.56
N ALA A 295 -2.03 17.35 12.44
CA ALA A 295 -2.94 18.38 12.92
C ALA A 295 -4.28 18.36 12.19
N SER A 296 -4.28 18.10 10.87
CA SER A 296 -5.49 18.03 10.06
C SER A 296 -6.38 16.84 10.39
N LEU A 297 -5.81 15.73 10.84
CA LEU A 297 -6.56 14.53 11.27
C LEU A 297 -6.98 14.62 12.76
N GLY A 298 -6.31 15.44 13.54
CA GLY A 298 -6.68 15.74 14.93
C GLY A 298 -6.95 14.49 15.77
N LYS A 299 -8.16 14.39 16.31
CA LYS A 299 -8.59 13.30 17.22
C LYS A 299 -8.67 11.91 16.60
N HIS A 300 -8.58 11.80 15.28
CA HIS A 300 -8.54 10.50 14.61
C HIS A 300 -7.13 9.92 14.54
N PHE A 301 -6.11 10.76 14.45
CA PHE A 301 -4.74 10.33 14.18
C PHE A 301 -4.10 9.60 15.37
N VAL A 302 -3.54 8.40 15.12
CA VAL A 302 -2.80 7.64 16.13
C VAL A 302 -1.36 7.32 15.74
N GLY A 303 -1.00 7.38 14.46
CA GLY A 303 0.37 7.08 14.07
C GLY A 303 0.67 7.20 12.58
N PHE A 304 1.96 7.19 12.30
CA PHE A 304 2.50 7.04 10.96
C PHE A 304 3.07 5.63 10.76
N ASN A 305 2.98 5.15 9.53
CA ASN A 305 3.72 3.97 9.08
C ASN A 305 4.64 4.37 7.93
N THR A 306 5.84 3.81 7.88
CA THR A 306 6.79 4.05 6.79
C THR A 306 6.61 3.03 5.68
N GLY A 307 6.20 3.48 4.48
CA GLY A 307 6.02 2.65 3.29
C GLY A 307 7.18 2.82 2.31
N ARG A 308 7.98 1.76 2.10
CA ARG A 308 9.24 1.84 1.34
C ARG A 308 9.04 2.01 -0.16
N TRP A 309 8.31 1.10 -0.79
CA TRP A 309 8.29 1.00 -2.25
C TRP A 309 7.55 2.16 -2.92
N ASP A 310 6.37 2.48 -2.43
CA ASP A 310 5.63 3.66 -2.87
C ASP A 310 6.37 4.96 -2.62
N TYR A 311 7.10 5.05 -1.49
CA TYR A 311 7.91 6.24 -1.21
C TYR A 311 9.02 6.42 -2.25
N ILE A 312 9.77 5.37 -2.57
CA ILE A 312 10.81 5.40 -3.61
C ILE A 312 10.19 5.81 -4.96
N ASN A 313 9.02 5.24 -5.30
CA ASN A 313 8.30 5.59 -6.51
C ASN A 313 7.87 7.07 -6.53
N SER A 314 7.37 7.57 -5.40
CA SER A 314 6.98 8.97 -5.24
C SER A 314 8.16 9.95 -5.41
N VAL A 315 9.32 9.60 -4.87
CA VAL A 315 10.56 10.38 -5.07
C VAL A 315 10.97 10.36 -6.54
N SER A 316 10.97 9.18 -7.18
CA SER A 316 11.23 9.01 -8.61
C SER A 316 10.29 9.87 -9.46
N ASP A 317 8.99 9.87 -9.14
CA ASP A 317 8.00 10.67 -9.86
C ASP A 317 8.20 12.17 -9.67
N ALA A 318 8.41 12.61 -8.44
CA ALA A 318 8.64 14.01 -8.11
C ALA A 318 9.90 14.58 -8.77
N MET A 319 10.91 13.73 -8.99
CA MET A 319 12.19 14.08 -9.60
C MET A 319 12.29 13.64 -11.06
N SER A 320 11.19 13.26 -11.71
CA SER A 320 11.19 12.75 -13.08
C SER A 320 11.71 13.76 -14.11
N TRP A 321 11.57 15.05 -13.86
CA TRP A 321 12.07 16.16 -14.67
C TRP A 321 13.59 16.39 -14.54
N ASP A 322 14.23 15.91 -13.46
CA ASP A 322 15.66 16.12 -13.20
C ASP A 322 16.47 14.96 -13.82
N HIS A 323 17.18 15.25 -14.92
CA HIS A 323 18.02 14.27 -15.61
C HIS A 323 19.18 13.73 -14.76
N LYS A 324 19.53 14.41 -13.67
CA LYS A 324 20.60 13.96 -12.77
C LYS A 324 20.07 13.03 -11.67
N PHE A 325 18.78 13.01 -11.46
CA PHE A 325 18.16 12.12 -10.48
C PHE A 325 17.90 10.77 -11.13
N ILE A 326 18.77 9.81 -10.89
CA ILE A 326 18.69 8.43 -11.40
C ILE A 326 18.88 7.48 -10.23
N ASN A 327 17.85 6.71 -9.93
CA ASN A 327 17.94 5.68 -8.90
C ASN A 327 18.91 4.56 -9.33
N PRO A 328 19.71 4.01 -8.39
CA PRO A 328 20.56 2.84 -8.68
C PRO A 328 19.75 1.54 -8.74
N ASN A 329 20.43 0.41 -8.77
CA ASN A 329 19.81 -0.89 -8.55
C ASN A 329 18.91 -0.86 -7.32
N ILE A 330 17.71 -1.41 -7.43
CA ILE A 330 16.68 -1.30 -6.38
C ILE A 330 17.11 -1.92 -5.03
N GLU A 331 17.95 -2.93 -5.05
CA GLU A 331 18.49 -3.57 -3.85
C GLU A 331 19.40 -2.64 -3.02
N ALA A 332 20.00 -1.64 -3.66
CA ALA A 332 20.81 -0.64 -2.98
C ALA A 332 19.97 0.39 -2.21
N ILE A 333 18.70 0.57 -2.59
CA ILE A 333 17.80 1.56 -1.97
C ILE A 333 17.18 0.95 -0.70
N THR A 334 18.00 0.75 0.32
CA THR A 334 17.56 0.28 1.64
C THR A 334 17.01 1.43 2.48
N MET A 335 16.44 1.13 3.66
CA MET A 335 15.98 2.16 4.59
C MET A 335 17.11 3.06 5.14
N THR A 336 18.36 2.67 4.93
CA THR A 336 19.55 3.47 5.30
C THR A 336 20.12 4.27 4.13
N TYR A 337 19.59 4.12 2.92
CA TYR A 337 19.99 4.87 1.73
C TYR A 337 19.58 6.34 1.84
N GLY A 338 20.38 7.24 1.36
CA GLY A 338 20.22 8.70 1.31
C GLY A 338 18.84 9.25 1.70
N TYR A 339 17.96 9.47 0.73
CA TYR A 339 16.64 10.04 1.00
C TYR A 339 15.73 9.15 1.87
N MET A 340 15.94 7.82 1.89
CA MET A 340 15.16 6.91 2.73
C MET A 340 15.44 7.10 4.22
N ARG A 341 16.72 7.28 4.59
CA ARG A 341 17.14 7.55 5.97
C ARG A 341 16.54 8.85 6.49
N HIS A 342 16.60 9.91 5.69
CA HIS A 342 16.10 11.22 6.07
C HIS A 342 14.58 11.26 6.21
N TYR A 343 13.86 10.56 5.33
CA TYR A 343 12.42 10.44 5.44
C TYR A 343 12.00 9.72 6.74
N GLU A 344 12.62 8.59 7.06
CA GLU A 344 12.32 7.82 8.28
C GLU A 344 12.63 8.64 9.54
N GLU A 345 13.73 9.39 9.52
CA GLU A 345 14.10 10.29 10.62
C GLU A 345 13.07 11.40 10.85
N ARG A 346 12.51 11.97 9.79
CA ARG A 346 11.45 12.98 9.92
C ARG A 346 10.17 12.38 10.51
N VAL A 347 9.77 11.18 10.09
CA VAL A 347 8.63 10.47 10.67
C VAL A 347 8.84 10.23 12.17
N ARG A 348 10.00 9.73 12.55
CA ARG A 348 10.38 9.53 13.96
C ARG A 348 10.24 10.78 14.81
N ARG A 349 10.71 11.91 14.32
CA ARG A 349 10.61 13.21 15.02
C ARG A 349 9.17 13.71 15.09
N ALA A 350 8.39 13.55 14.03
CA ALA A 350 7.00 13.99 13.99
C ALA A 350 6.12 13.24 15.01
N VAL A 351 6.28 11.91 15.15
CA VAL A 351 5.50 11.15 16.14
C VAL A 351 5.88 11.45 17.58
N ASN A 352 7.12 11.89 17.82
CA ASN A 352 7.64 12.24 19.14
C ASN A 352 7.52 13.74 19.45
N THR A 353 6.83 14.53 18.63
CA THR A 353 6.40 15.89 18.96
C THR A 353 5.03 15.80 19.63
N PRO A 354 4.84 16.27 20.87
CA PRO A 354 3.56 16.19 21.54
C PRO A 354 2.53 17.15 20.93
N ASP A 355 1.25 16.81 21.05
CA ASP A 355 0.16 17.75 20.82
C ASP A 355 -0.05 18.67 22.05
N ILE A 356 -1.04 19.56 21.99
CA ILE A 356 -1.33 20.51 23.08
C ILE A 356 -1.69 19.83 24.41
N ASN A 357 -2.15 18.58 24.35
CA ASN A 357 -2.52 17.77 25.51
C ASN A 357 -1.36 16.85 25.98
N GLY A 358 -0.20 16.93 25.33
CA GLY A 358 0.96 16.10 25.62
C GLY A 358 0.89 14.69 25.01
N ASN A 359 -0.03 14.42 24.07
CA ASN A 359 -0.12 13.12 23.42
C ASN A 359 0.94 12.99 22.32
N PHE A 360 1.57 11.83 22.29
CA PHE A 360 2.49 11.40 21.23
C PHE A 360 1.76 10.48 20.26
N ALA A 361 2.42 10.12 19.16
CA ALA A 361 1.89 9.20 18.17
C ALA A 361 2.80 7.98 17.99
N LEU A 362 2.27 6.94 17.37
CA LEU A 362 3.00 5.70 17.08
C LEU A 362 3.74 5.82 15.74
N TRP A 363 4.92 5.22 15.68
CA TRP A 363 5.63 4.99 14.43
C TRP A 363 5.71 3.48 14.15
N GLN A 364 5.07 3.05 13.07
CA GLN A 364 5.17 1.69 12.58
C GLN A 364 6.25 1.62 11.50
N GLY A 365 7.22 0.74 11.66
CA GLY A 365 8.26 0.48 10.67
C GLY A 365 7.72 -0.16 9.41
N GLY A 366 8.55 -0.24 8.38
CA GLY A 366 8.18 -0.78 7.08
C GLY A 366 7.84 -2.27 7.11
N MET A 367 7.16 -2.75 6.06
CA MET A 367 6.83 -4.16 5.91
C MET A 367 8.10 -5.01 5.73
N GLU A 368 8.16 -6.12 6.45
CA GLU A 368 9.12 -7.19 6.22
C GLU A 368 8.55 -8.16 5.18
N PRO A 369 9.06 -8.16 3.95
CA PRO A 369 8.48 -8.94 2.86
C PRO A 369 8.93 -10.41 2.86
N ASN A 370 9.95 -10.78 3.65
CA ASN A 370 10.48 -12.13 3.68
C ASN A 370 9.45 -13.13 4.22
N ILE A 371 9.40 -14.31 3.59
CA ILE A 371 8.51 -15.40 3.97
C ILE A 371 9.38 -16.60 4.35
N PRO A 372 9.18 -17.27 5.50
CA PRO A 372 10.00 -18.39 5.95
C PRO A 372 9.54 -19.70 5.26
N VAL A 373 9.72 -19.78 3.95
CA VAL A 373 9.42 -20.93 3.08
C VAL A 373 10.60 -21.20 2.17
N GLY A 374 10.73 -22.44 1.72
CA GLY A 374 11.80 -22.86 0.83
C GLY A 374 12.78 -23.82 1.49
N SER A 375 14.05 -23.79 1.08
CA SER A 375 15.12 -24.60 1.69
C SER A 375 15.38 -24.17 3.13
N LYS A 376 15.98 -25.05 3.92
CA LYS A 376 16.35 -24.74 5.32
C LYS A 376 17.24 -23.49 5.40
N ASP A 377 18.25 -23.40 4.56
CA ASP A 377 19.19 -22.27 4.54
C ASP A 377 18.49 -20.97 4.11
N GLY A 378 17.60 -21.04 3.13
CA GLY A 378 16.78 -19.90 2.71
C GLY A 378 15.84 -19.40 3.80
N VAL A 379 15.22 -20.30 4.56
CA VAL A 379 14.39 -19.95 5.71
C VAL A 379 15.20 -19.28 6.82
N GLU A 380 16.37 -19.83 7.16
CA GLU A 380 17.27 -19.23 8.16
C GLU A 380 17.76 -17.85 7.74
N ALA A 381 18.13 -17.68 6.47
CA ALA A 381 18.53 -16.37 5.91
C ALA A 381 17.39 -15.35 5.96
N SER A 382 16.17 -15.74 5.57
CA SER A 382 14.96 -14.89 5.67
C SER A 382 14.70 -14.44 7.10
N MET A 383 14.76 -15.35 8.06
CA MET A 383 14.54 -15.03 9.48
C MET A 383 15.60 -14.09 10.01
N LYS A 384 16.89 -14.35 9.71
CA LYS A 384 17.99 -13.50 10.15
C LYS A 384 17.86 -12.08 9.60
N LYS A 385 17.49 -11.93 8.33
CA LYS A 385 17.30 -10.64 7.68
C LYS A 385 16.11 -9.88 8.31
N ALA A 386 15.00 -10.56 8.55
CA ALA A 386 13.81 -9.97 9.17
C ALA A 386 14.08 -9.48 10.61
N VAL A 387 14.80 -10.30 11.41
CA VAL A 387 15.17 -9.92 12.78
C VAL A 387 16.12 -8.72 12.78
N ALA A 388 17.13 -8.71 11.92
CA ALA A 388 18.07 -7.58 11.82
C ALA A 388 17.37 -6.26 11.42
N GLY A 389 16.42 -6.33 10.48
CA GLY A 389 15.58 -5.17 10.10
C GLY A 389 14.71 -4.68 11.26
N ALA A 390 14.08 -5.59 11.99
CA ALA A 390 13.26 -5.26 13.16
C ALA A 390 14.10 -4.65 14.29
N GLU A 391 15.30 -5.20 14.57
CA GLU A 391 16.22 -4.65 15.58
C GLU A 391 16.72 -3.24 15.22
N ARG A 392 16.97 -2.99 13.92
CA ARG A 392 17.33 -1.63 13.48
C ARG A 392 16.19 -0.65 13.77
N GLU A 393 14.99 -0.95 13.30
CA GLU A 393 13.83 -0.05 13.49
C GLU A 393 13.48 0.13 14.96
N GLN A 394 13.58 -0.92 15.77
CA GLN A 394 13.36 -0.83 17.22
C GLN A 394 14.40 0.09 17.89
N ARG A 395 15.68 -0.02 17.53
CA ARG A 395 16.72 0.90 18.05
C ARG A 395 16.48 2.34 17.60
N ASP A 396 15.95 2.53 16.40
CA ASP A 396 15.66 3.85 15.84
C ASP A 396 14.37 4.48 16.42
N GLY A 397 13.64 3.77 17.27
CA GLY A 397 12.48 4.28 18.02
C GLY A 397 11.11 3.91 17.44
N ALA A 398 11.04 2.97 16.50
CA ALA A 398 9.76 2.48 16.01
C ALA A 398 8.97 1.74 17.11
N SER A 399 7.66 1.90 17.10
CA SER A 399 6.74 1.23 18.03
C SER A 399 6.45 -0.21 17.66
N GLY A 400 6.62 -0.56 16.38
CA GLY A 400 6.35 -1.87 15.83
C GLY A 400 6.74 -1.95 14.37
N LYS A 401 6.39 -3.05 13.72
CA LYS A 401 6.76 -3.35 12.33
C LYS A 401 5.69 -4.18 11.66
N TRP A 402 5.58 -4.06 10.35
CA TRP A 402 4.79 -4.96 9.53
C TRP A 402 5.55 -6.22 9.18
N VAL A 403 4.83 -7.34 9.11
CA VAL A 403 5.30 -8.59 8.53
C VAL A 403 4.30 -9.07 7.48
N ALA A 404 4.79 -9.48 6.33
CA ALA A 404 3.94 -9.86 5.20
C ALA A 404 3.24 -11.22 5.39
N HIS A 405 3.70 -12.04 6.34
CA HIS A 405 3.20 -13.40 6.51
C HIS A 405 3.06 -13.77 7.99
N TRP A 406 1.98 -14.46 8.36
CA TRP A 406 1.67 -14.85 9.73
C TRP A 406 2.79 -15.66 10.42
N LYS A 407 3.55 -16.47 9.69
CA LYS A 407 4.69 -17.23 10.23
C LYS A 407 5.81 -16.34 10.77
N MET A 408 5.95 -15.11 10.25
CA MET A 408 6.98 -14.17 10.68
C MET A 408 6.68 -13.52 12.02
N VAL A 409 5.42 -13.49 12.47
CA VAL A 409 5.02 -12.84 13.73
C VAL A 409 5.84 -13.34 14.90
N HIS A 410 5.93 -14.66 15.07
CA HIS A 410 6.65 -15.28 16.19
C HIS A 410 8.18 -15.22 16.05
N ILE A 411 8.68 -14.92 14.87
CA ILE A 411 10.12 -14.77 14.58
C ILE A 411 10.60 -13.39 15.04
N VAL A 412 9.86 -12.35 14.72
CA VAL A 412 10.26 -10.96 15.04
C VAL A 412 9.74 -10.48 16.40
N ARG A 413 8.79 -11.17 17.00
CA ARG A 413 8.12 -10.75 18.25
C ARG A 413 9.09 -10.45 19.39
N ALA A 414 10.12 -11.27 19.57
CA ALA A 414 11.10 -11.10 20.64
C ALA A 414 11.85 -9.76 20.58
N VAL A 415 11.98 -9.16 19.40
CA VAL A 415 12.57 -7.83 19.23
C VAL A 415 11.66 -6.77 19.87
N TRP A 416 10.35 -6.89 19.62
CA TRP A 416 9.36 -5.90 20.10
C TRP A 416 8.99 -6.06 21.57
N GLU A 417 9.16 -7.24 22.14
CA GLU A 417 9.00 -7.47 23.58
C GLU A 417 9.96 -6.62 24.43
N LYS A 418 11.07 -6.17 23.84
CA LYS A 418 12.06 -5.29 24.48
C LYS A 418 11.57 -3.83 24.60
N VAL A 419 10.55 -3.44 23.85
CA VAL A 419 10.08 -2.04 23.75
C VAL A 419 9.41 -1.57 25.03
N GLY A 420 8.70 -2.44 25.74
CA GLY A 420 7.99 -2.13 26.97
C GLY A 420 6.60 -1.54 26.77
N ALA A 421 5.92 -1.27 27.88
CA ALA A 421 4.50 -0.91 27.90
C ALA A 421 4.18 0.46 27.25
N GLN A 422 5.13 1.38 27.27
CA GLN A 422 4.95 2.72 26.69
C GLN A 422 5.20 2.78 25.19
N ASN A 423 5.59 1.66 24.59
CA ASN A 423 5.71 1.50 23.15
C ASN A 423 6.59 2.58 22.46
N GLN A 424 7.69 2.97 23.14
CA GLN A 424 8.63 4.02 22.74
C GLN A 424 8.01 5.44 22.56
N LEU A 425 6.78 5.65 23.00
CA LEU A 425 6.14 6.96 22.97
C LEU A 425 6.93 7.99 23.79
N GLY A 426 7.08 9.19 23.25
CA GLY A 426 7.74 10.29 23.92
C GLY A 426 9.26 10.13 24.06
N THR A 427 9.88 9.23 23.30
CA THR A 427 11.34 9.16 23.22
C THR A 427 11.89 10.50 22.72
N LYS A 428 12.89 11.03 23.42
CA LYS A 428 13.46 12.33 23.07
C LYS A 428 14.31 12.25 21.82
N PHE A 429 13.86 12.94 20.78
CA PHE A 429 14.60 13.19 19.55
C PHE A 429 14.73 14.69 19.32
N PRO A 430 15.69 15.14 18.50
CA PRO A 430 15.74 16.53 18.06
C PRO A 430 14.41 16.93 17.40
N SER A 431 13.97 18.16 17.64
CA SER A 431 12.76 18.69 16.99
C SER A 431 12.90 18.70 15.48
N LEU A 432 11.76 18.59 14.77
CA LEU A 432 11.74 18.78 13.34
C LEU A 432 12.22 20.18 12.97
N THR A 433 13.04 20.25 11.94
CA THR A 433 13.47 21.47 11.29
C THR A 433 12.90 21.56 9.89
N TYR A 434 12.80 22.76 9.34
CA TYR A 434 12.19 23.03 8.05
C TYR A 434 13.12 23.91 7.20
N LEU A 435 14.41 23.61 7.27
CA LEU A 435 15.47 24.32 6.54
C LEU A 435 15.53 23.80 5.09
N LYS A 436 16.16 24.60 4.23
CA LYS A 436 16.42 24.21 2.85
C LYS A 436 17.21 22.90 2.76
N GLN A 437 18.17 22.68 3.64
CA GLN A 437 18.96 21.46 3.71
C GLN A 437 18.07 20.25 3.99
N ASP A 438 17.13 20.35 4.94
CA ASP A 438 16.20 19.25 5.27
C ASP A 438 15.38 18.84 4.03
N ALA A 439 15.00 19.80 3.18
CA ALA A 439 14.30 19.54 1.93
C ALA A 439 15.20 18.85 0.88
N GLU A 440 16.47 19.24 0.79
CA GLU A 440 17.44 18.66 -0.13
C GLU A 440 17.76 17.20 0.24
N GLU A 441 17.86 16.90 1.52
CA GLU A 441 18.12 15.56 2.06
C GLU A 441 17.02 14.55 1.68
N LEU A 442 15.77 14.98 1.51
CA LEU A 442 14.64 14.13 1.09
C LEU A 442 14.70 13.66 -0.37
N THR A 443 15.63 14.18 -1.14
CA THR A 443 15.91 13.72 -2.53
C THR A 443 17.39 13.40 -2.73
N MET A 444 18.13 13.13 -1.65
CA MET A 444 19.57 12.87 -1.70
C MET A 444 19.86 11.46 -2.21
N LEU A 445 20.56 11.39 -3.33
CA LEU A 445 21.12 10.15 -3.86
C LEU A 445 22.47 9.85 -3.22
N GLU A 446 22.79 8.57 -3.10
CA GLU A 446 24.12 8.09 -2.73
C GLU A 446 24.71 7.22 -3.86
N PRO A 447 26.03 7.18 -4.03
CA PRO A 447 26.65 6.33 -5.03
C PRO A 447 26.31 4.86 -4.81
N ALA A 448 25.81 4.19 -5.85
CA ALA A 448 25.52 2.77 -5.85
C ALA A 448 25.52 2.24 -7.28
N SER A 449 25.52 0.89 -7.43
CA SER A 449 25.61 0.24 -8.72
C SER A 449 24.34 0.41 -9.56
N THR A 450 24.57 0.52 -10.87
CA THR A 450 23.56 0.40 -11.93
C THR A 450 24.04 -0.67 -12.89
N SER A 451 23.32 -1.79 -13.04
CA SER A 451 23.84 -2.96 -13.74
C SER A 451 22.77 -3.71 -14.54
N ILE A 452 23.20 -4.52 -15.49
CA ILE A 452 22.32 -5.43 -16.25
C ILE A 452 21.61 -6.42 -15.31
N ARG A 453 22.31 -6.93 -14.29
CA ARG A 453 21.70 -7.78 -13.25
C ARG A 453 20.55 -7.06 -12.55
N GLY A 454 20.74 -5.78 -12.20
CA GLY A 454 19.70 -4.93 -11.62
C GLY A 454 18.51 -4.75 -12.57
N ALA A 455 18.76 -4.46 -13.85
CA ALA A 455 17.71 -4.33 -14.87
C ALA A 455 16.89 -5.62 -15.03
N ARG A 456 17.55 -6.77 -15.07
CA ARG A 456 16.89 -8.08 -15.17
C ARG A 456 16.02 -8.37 -13.94
N ASN A 457 16.50 -8.01 -12.74
CA ASN A 457 15.70 -8.12 -11.51
C ASN A 457 14.44 -7.26 -11.61
N LEU A 458 14.57 -5.99 -12.01
CA LEU A 458 13.43 -5.08 -12.19
C LEU A 458 12.41 -5.64 -13.18
N LEU A 459 12.86 -6.13 -14.33
CA LEU A 459 12.01 -6.70 -15.39
C LEU A 459 11.32 -8.00 -14.95
N SER A 460 12.07 -8.92 -14.37
CA SER A 460 11.53 -10.21 -13.93
C SER A 460 10.39 -10.03 -12.94
N VAL A 461 10.59 -9.20 -11.92
CA VAL A 461 9.55 -8.94 -10.91
C VAL A 461 8.37 -8.19 -11.50
N ALA A 462 8.60 -7.16 -12.32
CA ALA A 462 7.52 -6.40 -12.93
C ALA A 462 6.62 -7.27 -13.82
N LEU A 463 7.22 -8.15 -14.63
CA LEU A 463 6.49 -9.06 -15.51
C LEU A 463 5.69 -10.10 -14.72
N GLN A 464 6.29 -10.72 -13.72
CA GLN A 464 5.66 -11.76 -12.92
C GLN A 464 4.56 -11.18 -12.03
N TYR A 465 4.83 -10.05 -11.39
CA TYR A 465 3.83 -9.37 -10.58
C TYR A 465 2.66 -8.88 -11.42
N GLY A 466 2.92 -8.22 -12.56
CA GLY A 466 1.89 -7.80 -13.48
C GLY A 466 1.01 -8.97 -13.97
N ASN A 467 1.63 -10.11 -14.31
CA ASN A 467 0.91 -11.33 -14.66
C ASN A 467 0.02 -11.86 -13.52
N ALA A 468 0.53 -11.90 -12.28
CA ALA A 468 -0.24 -12.35 -11.12
C ALA A 468 -1.40 -11.40 -10.80
N PHE A 469 -1.14 -10.10 -10.82
CA PHE A 469 -2.15 -9.06 -10.59
C PHE A 469 -3.29 -9.15 -11.58
N LEU A 470 -2.97 -9.32 -12.85
CA LEU A 470 -3.93 -9.48 -13.94
C LEU A 470 -4.82 -10.73 -13.77
N GLN A 471 -4.42 -11.71 -13.00
CA GLN A 471 -5.20 -12.90 -12.64
C GLN A 471 -5.93 -12.78 -11.30
N GLY A 472 -5.88 -11.62 -10.66
CA GLY A 472 -6.53 -11.39 -9.38
C GLY A 472 -5.71 -11.78 -8.16
N MET A 473 -4.40 -12.01 -8.34
CA MET A 473 -3.46 -12.27 -7.24
C MET A 473 -2.63 -11.02 -6.97
N GLN A 474 -3.00 -10.23 -6.00
CA GLN A 474 -2.40 -8.92 -5.74
C GLN A 474 -1.24 -8.96 -4.75
N ALA A 475 -1.27 -9.90 -3.82
CA ALA A 475 -0.13 -10.24 -2.98
C ALA A 475 0.49 -11.52 -3.55
N ALA A 476 1.54 -11.38 -4.35
CA ALA A 476 2.18 -12.50 -5.04
C ALA A 476 3.46 -12.90 -4.31
N ALA A 477 3.51 -14.15 -3.82
CA ALA A 477 4.73 -14.73 -3.27
C ALA A 477 5.63 -15.21 -4.40
N LEU A 478 6.59 -14.39 -4.81
CA LEU A 478 7.59 -14.76 -5.81
C LEU A 478 8.73 -15.60 -5.17
N LYS A 479 9.17 -16.61 -5.89
CA LYS A 479 10.14 -17.61 -5.41
C LYS A 479 11.53 -17.35 -6.00
N PRO A 480 12.62 -17.79 -5.35
CA PRO A 480 13.97 -17.69 -5.91
C PRO A 480 14.10 -18.30 -7.31
N ALA A 481 13.44 -19.43 -7.57
CA ALA A 481 13.41 -20.07 -8.88
C ALA A 481 12.80 -19.19 -9.99
N ASP A 482 11.98 -18.20 -9.62
CA ASP A 482 11.37 -17.27 -10.56
C ASP A 482 12.35 -16.17 -11.03
N TYR A 483 13.53 -16.07 -10.42
CA TYR A 483 14.55 -15.04 -10.67
C TYR A 483 15.79 -15.54 -11.43
N PHE A 484 15.68 -16.62 -12.15
CA PHE A 484 16.66 -17.18 -13.07
C PHE A 484 18.15 -16.88 -12.73
N GLY A 485 18.73 -17.72 -11.88
CA GLY A 485 20.15 -17.66 -11.55
C GLY A 485 20.56 -16.61 -10.52
N ASN A 486 19.60 -16.00 -9.84
CA ASN A 486 19.88 -15.18 -8.66
C ASN A 486 19.49 -15.93 -7.39
N ASP A 487 20.40 -16.79 -6.92
CA ASP A 487 20.20 -17.64 -5.73
C ASP A 487 20.14 -16.83 -4.41
N ASP A 488 20.53 -15.55 -4.45
CA ASP A 488 20.49 -14.66 -3.28
C ASP A 488 19.08 -14.11 -3.01
N ILE A 489 18.14 -14.30 -3.92
CA ILE A 489 16.76 -13.82 -3.76
C ILE A 489 15.96 -14.80 -2.91
N LEU A 490 15.49 -14.30 -1.78
CA LEU A 490 14.62 -15.03 -0.86
C LEU A 490 13.17 -14.95 -1.33
N TYR A 491 12.31 -15.82 -0.79
CA TYR A 491 10.86 -15.69 -0.99
C TYR A 491 10.38 -14.36 -0.45
N LEU A 492 9.83 -13.55 -1.34
CA LEU A 492 9.32 -12.22 -1.04
C LEU A 492 7.83 -12.11 -1.38
N MET A 493 7.08 -11.42 -0.53
CA MET A 493 5.72 -11.01 -0.86
C MET A 493 5.78 -9.69 -1.63
N GLU A 494 5.34 -9.73 -2.89
CA GLU A 494 5.27 -8.57 -3.76
C GLU A 494 3.84 -8.05 -3.87
N ASP A 495 3.67 -6.74 -3.91
CA ASP A 495 2.41 -6.03 -4.05
C ASP A 495 2.46 -5.02 -5.20
N MET A 496 1.41 -4.19 -5.36
CA MET A 496 1.33 -3.21 -6.43
C MET A 496 2.49 -2.21 -6.40
N ALA A 497 2.85 -1.73 -5.23
CA ALA A 497 3.93 -0.76 -5.06
C ALA A 497 5.27 -1.29 -5.55
N THR A 498 5.53 -2.58 -5.33
CA THR A 498 6.76 -3.23 -5.79
C THR A 498 6.83 -3.41 -7.29
N GLY A 499 5.70 -3.65 -7.95
CA GLY A 499 5.60 -3.71 -9.41
C GLY A 499 5.85 -2.33 -10.05
N GLU A 500 5.22 -1.31 -9.50
CA GLU A 500 5.29 0.05 -10.04
C GLU A 500 6.69 0.64 -9.95
N ILE A 501 7.36 0.57 -8.79
CA ILE A 501 8.70 1.14 -8.63
C ILE A 501 9.71 0.53 -9.59
N ARG A 502 9.59 -0.74 -9.93
CA ARG A 502 10.51 -1.39 -10.86
C ARG A 502 10.41 -0.81 -12.26
N LEU A 503 9.22 -0.59 -12.76
CA LEU A 503 9.02 0.08 -14.05
C LEU A 503 9.41 1.55 -14.00
N SER A 504 9.21 2.21 -12.86
CA SER A 504 9.60 3.60 -12.63
C SER A 504 11.12 3.79 -12.75
N ILE A 505 11.92 2.90 -12.15
CA ILE A 505 13.38 2.95 -12.25
C ILE A 505 13.84 2.66 -13.69
N LEU A 506 13.24 1.67 -14.37
CA LEU A 506 13.55 1.39 -15.78
C LEU A 506 13.23 2.58 -16.69
N TRP A 507 12.10 3.27 -16.41
CA TRP A 507 11.77 4.52 -17.11
C TRP A 507 12.86 5.58 -16.92
N GLU A 508 13.32 5.79 -15.68
CA GLU A 508 14.44 6.72 -15.41
C GLU A 508 15.69 6.35 -16.20
N TRP A 509 16.07 5.07 -16.18
CA TRP A 509 17.28 4.60 -16.84
C TRP A 509 17.24 4.85 -18.35
N VAL A 510 16.10 4.56 -18.99
CA VAL A 510 15.92 4.77 -20.44
C VAL A 510 15.90 6.28 -20.79
N HIS A 511 15.08 7.06 -20.08
CA HIS A 511 14.82 8.45 -20.48
C HIS A 511 15.87 9.45 -19.98
N LYS A 512 16.64 9.10 -18.96
CA LYS A 512 17.69 9.94 -18.39
C LYS A 512 19.11 9.47 -18.75
N GLY A 513 19.22 8.33 -19.44
CA GLY A 513 20.50 7.77 -19.87
C GLY A 513 21.36 7.30 -18.70
N ALA A 514 20.86 6.37 -17.90
CA ALA A 514 21.61 5.81 -16.79
C ALA A 514 22.92 5.18 -17.26
N THR A 515 24.03 5.52 -16.63
CA THR A 515 25.34 4.94 -16.93
C THR A 515 25.51 3.66 -16.12
N LEU A 516 25.81 2.56 -16.80
CA LEU A 516 26.07 1.26 -16.17
C LEU A 516 27.44 1.27 -15.50
N THR A 517 27.46 0.89 -14.22
CA THR A 517 28.70 0.88 -13.42
C THR A 517 29.44 -0.44 -13.51
N GLU A 518 28.76 -1.49 -13.96
CA GLU A 518 29.28 -2.86 -14.06
C GLU A 518 29.15 -3.34 -15.50
N GLY A 519 30.14 -4.13 -15.96
CA GLY A 519 30.08 -4.81 -17.25
C GLY A 519 29.30 -6.12 -17.14
N ASP A 520 28.79 -6.58 -18.28
CA ASP A 520 28.08 -7.84 -18.41
C ASP A 520 28.48 -8.54 -19.71
N ALA A 521 29.08 -9.72 -19.59
CA ALA A 521 29.65 -10.44 -20.74
C ALA A 521 28.56 -11.02 -21.66
N GLU A 522 27.39 -11.38 -21.12
CA GLU A 522 26.29 -11.96 -21.91
C GLU A 522 25.65 -10.93 -22.84
N THR A 523 25.54 -9.68 -22.37
CA THR A 523 25.01 -8.56 -23.17
C THR A 523 26.09 -7.76 -23.89
N GLU A 524 27.38 -8.09 -23.68
CA GLU A 524 28.54 -7.36 -24.20
C GLU A 524 28.64 -5.89 -23.69
N VAL A 525 27.94 -5.59 -22.59
CA VAL A 525 27.95 -4.27 -21.95
C VAL A 525 29.23 -4.05 -21.17
N LYS A 526 29.77 -2.83 -21.25
CA LYS A 526 30.97 -2.40 -20.51
C LYS A 526 30.60 -1.34 -19.46
N PRO A 527 31.38 -1.23 -18.36
CA PRO A 527 31.25 -0.09 -17.45
C PRO A 527 31.37 1.23 -18.22
N GLY A 528 30.43 2.14 -18.02
CA GLY A 528 30.35 3.41 -18.74
C GLY A 528 29.33 3.43 -19.89
N ASP A 529 28.85 2.30 -20.33
CA ASP A 529 27.79 2.23 -21.35
C ASP A 529 26.46 2.78 -20.78
N VAL A 530 25.64 3.31 -21.66
CA VAL A 530 24.35 3.92 -21.33
C VAL A 530 23.24 2.89 -21.45
N PHE A 531 22.34 2.85 -20.47
CA PHE A 531 21.11 2.05 -20.54
C PHE A 531 20.09 2.78 -21.43
N ASP A 532 19.91 2.31 -22.63
CA ASP A 532 19.05 2.94 -23.65
C ASP A 532 17.81 2.09 -23.98
N ALA A 533 16.94 2.64 -24.82
CA ALA A 533 15.71 1.98 -25.25
C ALA A 533 15.96 0.64 -25.98
N PRO A 534 16.91 0.50 -26.92
CA PRO A 534 17.24 -0.77 -27.54
C PRO A 534 17.68 -1.84 -26.54
N LEU A 535 18.51 -1.47 -25.57
CA LEU A 535 18.95 -2.39 -24.51
C LEU A 535 17.78 -2.83 -23.62
N PHE A 536 16.93 -1.88 -23.22
CA PHE A 536 15.70 -2.20 -22.49
C PHE A 536 14.82 -3.20 -23.24
N GLU A 537 14.52 -2.94 -24.51
CA GLU A 537 13.67 -3.84 -25.32
C GLU A 537 14.28 -5.23 -25.49
N ARG A 538 15.61 -5.30 -25.66
CA ARG A 538 16.34 -6.57 -25.70
C ARG A 538 16.12 -7.35 -24.40
N LEU A 539 16.40 -6.74 -23.26
CA LEU A 539 16.27 -7.38 -21.95
C LEU A 539 14.81 -7.76 -21.63
N LEU A 540 13.85 -6.90 -21.96
CA LEU A 540 12.43 -7.20 -21.81
C LEU A 540 12.01 -8.46 -22.60
N ASN A 541 12.50 -8.59 -23.84
CA ASN A 541 12.24 -9.76 -24.67
C ASN A 541 12.90 -11.03 -24.12
N GLU A 542 14.13 -10.91 -23.61
CA GLU A 542 14.86 -12.03 -23.03
C GLU A 542 14.18 -12.54 -21.76
N GLU A 543 13.83 -11.65 -20.81
CA GLU A 543 13.13 -12.02 -19.57
C GLU A 543 11.73 -12.60 -19.87
N PHE A 544 11.00 -12.02 -20.80
CA PHE A 544 9.70 -12.55 -21.23
C PHE A 544 9.83 -13.99 -21.79
N LYS A 545 10.82 -14.25 -22.64
CA LYS A 545 11.09 -15.60 -23.19
C LYS A 545 11.51 -16.59 -22.12
N LYS A 546 12.32 -16.15 -21.15
CA LYS A 546 12.70 -17.00 -20.01
C LYS A 546 11.48 -17.44 -19.21
N LEU A 547 10.57 -16.51 -18.90
CA LEU A 547 9.33 -16.80 -18.18
C LEU A 547 8.42 -17.74 -18.95
N LEU A 548 8.27 -17.58 -20.28
CA LEU A 548 7.52 -18.49 -21.13
C LEU A 548 8.13 -19.90 -21.14
N SER A 549 9.47 -20.02 -21.24
CA SER A 549 10.14 -21.32 -21.26
C SER A 549 10.14 -22.03 -19.91
N ALA A 550 10.10 -21.29 -18.81
CA ALA A 550 9.98 -21.85 -17.46
C ALA A 550 8.60 -22.47 -17.22
N SER A 551 7.54 -21.99 -17.90
CA SER A 551 6.19 -22.54 -17.79
C SER A 551 6.08 -24.03 -18.18
N ASN A 552 6.99 -24.50 -19.04
CA ASN A 552 7.04 -25.90 -19.47
C ASN A 552 7.72 -26.86 -18.46
N LYS A 553 8.09 -26.40 -17.28
CA LYS A 553 8.87 -27.14 -16.27
C LYS A 553 8.23 -27.18 -14.89
N ASP A 554 7.00 -27.59 -14.74
CA ASP A 554 6.30 -27.80 -13.46
C ASP A 554 6.19 -26.58 -12.51
N VAL A 555 6.83 -25.44 -12.81
CA VAL A 555 6.85 -24.25 -11.96
C VAL A 555 5.64 -23.36 -12.25
N HIS A 556 5.21 -23.29 -13.51
CA HIS A 556 4.04 -22.53 -13.94
C HIS A 556 3.15 -23.40 -14.83
N ASP A 557 1.94 -23.62 -14.42
CA ASP A 557 0.84 -24.09 -15.23
C ASP A 557 0.54 -23.05 -16.34
N ASP A 558 0.23 -23.47 -17.57
CA ASP A 558 -0.04 -22.56 -18.69
C ASP A 558 -1.15 -21.55 -18.37
N SER A 559 -2.11 -21.92 -17.54
CA SER A 559 -3.12 -21.00 -17.01
C SER A 559 -2.52 -19.86 -16.17
N LYS A 560 -1.39 -20.08 -15.53
CA LYS A 560 -0.72 -19.09 -14.65
C LYS A 560 0.06 -18.02 -15.41
N ILE A 561 0.32 -18.21 -16.69
CA ILE A 561 1.02 -17.24 -17.55
C ILE A 561 0.11 -16.65 -18.63
N SER A 562 -1.19 -16.92 -18.58
CA SER A 562 -2.16 -16.49 -19.60
C SER A 562 -2.20 -14.97 -19.83
N THR A 563 -1.89 -14.19 -18.80
CA THR A 563 -1.85 -12.72 -18.85
C THR A 563 -0.44 -12.13 -18.98
N LEU A 564 0.59 -12.97 -19.04
CA LEU A 564 1.99 -12.51 -19.17
C LEU A 564 2.23 -11.65 -20.42
N PRO A 565 1.64 -11.93 -21.60
CA PRO A 565 1.75 -11.05 -22.76
C PRO A 565 1.17 -9.64 -22.51
N ILE A 566 0.10 -9.52 -21.72
CA ILE A 566 -0.50 -8.25 -21.33
C ILE A 566 0.42 -7.51 -20.37
N SER A 567 0.96 -8.19 -19.38
CA SER A 567 1.95 -7.64 -18.45
C SER A 567 3.15 -7.07 -19.19
N ARG A 568 3.67 -7.80 -20.19
CA ARG A 568 4.76 -7.32 -21.06
C ARG A 568 4.37 -6.05 -21.82
N ALA A 569 3.17 -6.01 -22.43
CA ALA A 569 2.69 -4.84 -23.16
C ALA A 569 2.57 -3.60 -22.25
N ILE A 570 2.10 -3.78 -21.02
CA ILE A 570 2.02 -2.72 -20.01
C ILE A 570 3.42 -2.23 -19.66
N ALA A 571 4.35 -3.12 -19.36
CA ALA A 571 5.73 -2.78 -19.03
C ALA A 571 6.42 -2.01 -20.15
N GLN A 572 6.28 -2.48 -21.40
CA GLN A 572 6.82 -1.81 -22.57
C GLN A 572 6.23 -0.41 -22.75
N THR A 573 4.91 -0.28 -22.67
CA THR A 573 4.24 1.03 -22.84
C THR A 573 4.65 2.00 -21.75
N TYR A 574 4.66 1.56 -20.49
CA TYR A 574 5.04 2.41 -19.36
C TYR A 574 6.47 2.96 -19.51
N VAL A 575 7.42 2.08 -19.82
CA VAL A 575 8.85 2.44 -19.86
C VAL A 575 9.20 3.23 -21.12
N MET A 576 8.61 2.90 -22.27
CA MET A 576 8.95 3.54 -23.55
C MET A 576 8.24 4.87 -23.79
N ASP A 577 7.18 5.17 -23.06
CA ASP A 577 6.47 6.45 -23.23
C ASP A 577 7.26 7.62 -22.66
N ASN A 578 7.31 8.73 -23.40
CA ASN A 578 7.99 9.96 -22.97
C ASN A 578 7.33 10.62 -21.76
N VAL A 579 6.07 10.34 -21.51
CA VAL A 579 5.33 10.84 -20.36
C VAL A 579 5.18 9.70 -19.35
N LYS A 580 5.83 9.85 -18.20
CA LYS A 580 5.69 8.88 -17.10
C LYS A 580 4.27 8.89 -16.58
N ALA A 581 3.61 7.74 -16.62
CA ALA A 581 2.27 7.60 -16.05
C ALA A 581 2.28 7.86 -14.53
N PRO A 582 1.30 8.61 -13.97
CA PRO A 582 1.30 8.95 -12.56
C PRO A 582 0.99 7.77 -11.64
N TRP A 583 0.27 6.76 -12.14
CA TRP A 583 -0.11 5.55 -11.40
C TRP A 583 -0.15 4.34 -12.32
N PHE A 584 0.69 3.38 -12.03
CA PHE A 584 0.78 2.13 -12.79
C PHE A 584 -0.52 1.29 -12.71
N ILE A 585 -1.19 1.32 -11.57
CA ILE A 585 -2.44 0.61 -11.35
C ILE A 585 -3.52 0.98 -12.38
N ASP A 586 -3.51 2.20 -12.89
CA ASP A 586 -4.46 2.61 -13.91
C ASP A 586 -4.26 1.88 -15.23
N LEU A 587 -3.02 1.54 -15.58
CA LEU A 587 -2.71 0.71 -16.74
C LEU A 587 -3.11 -0.76 -16.51
N LEU A 588 -3.01 -1.24 -15.28
CA LEU A 588 -3.43 -2.57 -14.88
C LEU A 588 -4.92 -2.67 -14.64
N ASN A 589 -5.63 -1.56 -14.53
CA ASN A 589 -7.05 -1.51 -14.28
C ASN A 589 -7.89 -1.86 -15.54
N ILE A 590 -7.41 -2.82 -16.30
CA ILE A 590 -8.04 -3.40 -17.47
C ILE A 590 -8.94 -4.53 -17.00
N ASN A 591 -10.15 -4.65 -17.54
CA ASN A 591 -11.01 -5.77 -17.17
C ASN A 591 -10.44 -7.09 -17.67
N LEU A 592 -10.25 -7.99 -16.76
CA LEU A 592 -9.48 -9.22 -16.93
C LEU A 592 -10.33 -10.44 -17.19
N ASN A 593 -11.62 -10.29 -17.32
CA ASN A 593 -12.46 -11.33 -17.90
C ASN A 593 -12.10 -11.60 -19.37
N ASN A 594 -11.19 -10.79 -19.93
CA ASN A 594 -10.73 -10.90 -21.30
C ASN A 594 -9.18 -10.90 -21.31
N SER A 595 -8.60 -12.06 -21.56
CA SER A 595 -7.16 -12.25 -21.77
C SER A 595 -6.70 -11.87 -23.20
N ASP A 596 -7.53 -11.15 -23.95
CA ASP A 596 -7.22 -10.72 -25.31
C ASP A 596 -6.19 -9.57 -25.28
N LEU A 597 -4.99 -9.87 -25.77
CA LEU A 597 -3.86 -8.95 -25.83
C LEU A 597 -4.15 -7.70 -26.66
N GLU A 598 -4.86 -7.83 -27.77
CA GLU A 598 -5.13 -6.69 -28.67
C GLU A 598 -6.15 -5.73 -28.05
N ILE A 599 -7.14 -6.25 -27.33
CA ILE A 599 -8.07 -5.43 -26.55
C ILE A 599 -7.30 -4.71 -25.43
N ALA A 600 -6.42 -5.40 -24.72
CA ALA A 600 -5.60 -4.81 -23.68
C ALA A 600 -4.71 -3.67 -24.21
N LYS A 601 -4.00 -3.89 -25.31
CA LYS A 601 -3.18 -2.87 -25.98
C LYS A 601 -3.99 -1.63 -26.37
N LYS A 602 -5.18 -1.83 -26.94
CA LYS A 602 -6.08 -0.73 -27.31
C LYS A 602 -6.47 0.11 -26.09
N ARG A 603 -6.78 -0.53 -24.97
CA ARG A 603 -7.13 0.17 -23.71
C ARG A 603 -5.98 0.92 -23.11
N ILE A 604 -4.78 0.32 -23.10
CA ILE A 604 -3.55 0.98 -22.68
C ILE A 604 -3.30 2.24 -23.52
N SER A 605 -3.46 2.16 -24.83
CA SER A 605 -3.31 3.29 -25.74
C SER A 605 -4.31 4.41 -25.43
N ILE A 606 -5.60 4.07 -25.26
CA ILE A 606 -6.64 5.04 -24.90
C ILE A 606 -6.31 5.73 -23.57
N PHE A 607 -5.87 4.97 -22.58
CA PHE A 607 -5.47 5.54 -21.29
C PHE A 607 -4.34 6.57 -21.47
N MET A 608 -3.24 6.18 -22.13
CA MET A 608 -2.08 7.02 -22.31
C MET A 608 -2.39 8.26 -23.16
N GLU A 609 -3.15 8.12 -24.23
CA GLU A 609 -3.56 9.24 -25.09
C GLU A 609 -4.46 10.23 -24.33
N THR A 610 -5.41 9.74 -23.56
CA THR A 610 -6.29 10.58 -22.75
C THR A 610 -5.49 11.33 -21.68
N PHE A 611 -4.58 10.65 -21.00
CA PHE A 611 -3.72 11.29 -20.02
C PHE A 611 -2.85 12.39 -20.62
N LYS A 612 -2.21 12.11 -21.74
CA LYS A 612 -1.36 13.10 -22.45
C LYS A 612 -2.15 14.31 -22.92
N LYS A 613 -3.36 14.09 -23.46
CA LYS A 613 -4.17 15.14 -24.06
C LYS A 613 -4.90 15.98 -23.01
N GLU A 614 -5.44 15.35 -21.99
CA GLU A 614 -6.39 15.96 -21.06
C GLU A 614 -5.83 16.11 -19.63
N GLY A 615 -4.65 15.55 -19.36
CA GLY A 615 -4.03 15.58 -18.02
C GLY A 615 -4.85 14.86 -16.95
N ARG A 616 -5.88 14.07 -17.33
CA ARG A 616 -6.72 13.34 -16.40
C ARG A 616 -6.54 11.83 -16.55
N ARG A 617 -6.77 11.14 -15.46
CA ARG A 617 -6.80 9.68 -15.44
C ARG A 617 -8.11 9.17 -16.03
N VAL A 618 -8.04 8.08 -16.78
CA VAL A 618 -9.22 7.28 -17.11
C VAL A 618 -9.44 6.32 -15.94
N THR A 619 -10.11 6.80 -14.90
CA THR A 619 -10.45 5.99 -13.72
C THR A 619 -11.70 5.15 -13.96
N GLU A 620 -12.51 5.56 -14.93
CA GLU A 620 -13.66 4.79 -15.35
C GLU A 620 -13.16 3.57 -16.13
N ASN A 621 -13.53 2.40 -15.65
CA ASN A 621 -13.29 1.19 -16.37
C ASN A 621 -14.05 1.26 -17.71
N LEU A 622 -13.31 1.20 -18.81
CA LEU A 622 -13.87 1.19 -20.16
C LEU A 622 -14.85 0.02 -20.42
N ASP A 623 -14.87 -0.96 -19.51
CA ASP A 623 -15.81 -2.08 -19.54
C ASP A 623 -17.14 -1.81 -18.81
N PHE A 624 -17.23 -0.71 -18.09
CA PHE A 624 -18.49 -0.27 -17.51
C PHE A 624 -19.38 0.35 -18.60
N GLN A 625 -20.09 -0.49 -19.30
CA GLN A 625 -21.17 -0.02 -20.14
C GLN A 625 -22.19 0.70 -19.25
N PRO A 626 -22.70 1.88 -19.64
CA PRO A 626 -23.75 2.59 -18.89
C PRO A 626 -24.99 1.72 -18.61
N THR A 627 -25.21 0.71 -19.42
CA THR A 627 -26.30 -0.26 -19.30
C THR A 627 -26.18 -1.21 -18.09
N ASN A 628 -25.03 -1.25 -17.39
CA ASN A 628 -24.81 -2.15 -16.26
C ASN A 628 -25.13 -1.52 -14.88
N PHE A 629 -25.74 -0.33 -14.86
CA PHE A 629 -26.18 0.37 -13.65
C PHE A 629 -27.68 0.60 -13.62
#